data_cc7b9faa9cb5b34c54210bf843a108b1
#
_entry.id   cc7b9faa9cb5b34c54210bf843a108b1
#
_cell.length_a   1.000
_cell.length_b   1.000
_cell.length_c   1.000
_cell.angle_alpha   90.00
_cell.angle_beta   90.00
_cell.angle_gamma   90.00
#
_symmetry.space_group_name_H-M   'P 1'
#
loop_
_entity.id
_entity.type
_entity.pdbx_description
1 polymer ?
#
loop_
_entity_poly.entity_id
_entity_poly.type
_entity_poly.pdbx_seq_one_letter_code
_entity_poly.pdbx_strand_id
1 'polypeptide(L)'
;GQSISDNGKWVACKMEPWEGDAVVNLYDAQGKELATFPRADRFLFSASSDYLVVSQKPGKMIVDSLKIKKTKKDKLPMDALVIYSLLGDREVIDSLKTFKLAEKVDWVAFQKGRKDSTLYVQPLNANLSTRYEAPAVKAFNFAEKSGMLYYITAGDKAEEKPGLYLLNTETGVKTLIKEGDGVFKQVTFDEDGANLAFLYCAQKNSCYKAMSLWLSQQGAPATEVVARGNQALPKGWVISEHGKLQFSKSASRLFFGTSPEPRQKDTLQLAENRPNVQVWSWDEPVQYTVQDYNKE
;
A
#
# COMPACT_ATOMS: atom_id res chain seq x y z
N GLY A 1 3.62 17.54 -12.39
CA GLY A 1 3.44 16.13 -12.82
C GLY A 1 2.45 16.02 -13.98
N GLN A 2 2.63 15.04 -14.84
CA GLN A 2 1.75 14.80 -15.99
C GLN A 2 1.49 13.32 -16.18
N SER A 3 0.32 12.98 -16.73
CA SER A 3 -0.07 11.61 -17.10
C SER A 3 -0.93 11.65 -18.35
N ILE A 4 -0.79 10.63 -19.18
CA ILE A 4 -1.60 10.42 -20.38
C ILE A 4 -2.43 9.14 -20.13
N SER A 5 -3.68 9.15 -20.53
CA SER A 5 -4.54 7.95 -20.50
C SER A 5 -4.02 6.85 -21.43
N ASP A 6 -4.28 5.58 -21.12
CA ASP A 6 -3.81 4.43 -21.93
C ASP A 6 -4.30 4.48 -23.37
N ASN A 7 -5.50 5.06 -23.63
CA ASN A 7 -6.04 5.26 -24.98
C ASN A 7 -5.49 6.49 -25.72
N GLY A 8 -4.60 7.29 -25.08
CA GLY A 8 -3.98 8.47 -25.67
C GLY A 8 -4.90 9.68 -25.89
N LYS A 9 -6.16 9.65 -25.47
CA LYS A 9 -7.14 10.72 -25.73
C LYS A 9 -7.13 11.84 -24.70
N TRP A 10 -6.60 11.59 -23.49
CA TRP A 10 -6.70 12.48 -22.35
C TRP A 10 -5.33 12.73 -21.73
N VAL A 11 -5.12 13.95 -21.31
CA VAL A 11 -3.89 14.37 -20.62
C VAL A 11 -4.27 15.10 -19.33
N ALA A 12 -3.72 14.66 -18.21
CA ALA A 12 -3.86 15.35 -16.93
C ALA A 12 -2.52 15.95 -16.52
N CYS A 13 -2.52 17.25 -16.17
CA CYS A 13 -1.33 17.98 -15.76
C CYS A 13 -1.51 18.58 -14.38
N LYS A 14 -0.62 18.24 -13.44
CA LYS A 14 -0.53 18.88 -12.13
C LYS A 14 0.38 20.08 -12.19
N MET A 15 -0.15 21.23 -11.83
CA MET A 15 0.57 22.47 -11.59
C MET A 15 0.67 22.69 -10.08
N GLU A 16 1.88 22.83 -9.58
CA GLU A 16 2.17 23.03 -8.16
C GLU A 16 2.89 24.38 -8.01
N PRO A 17 2.18 25.42 -7.54
CA PRO A 17 2.81 26.71 -7.32
C PRO A 17 3.77 26.64 -6.13
N TRP A 18 4.76 27.53 -6.10
CA TRP A 18 5.69 27.65 -4.97
C TRP A 18 4.95 27.88 -3.64
N GLU A 19 3.91 28.71 -3.67
CA GLU A 19 3.00 28.94 -2.55
C GLU A 19 1.55 28.71 -3.00
N GLY A 20 0.77 28.02 -2.16
CA GLY A 20 -0.65 27.75 -2.42
C GLY A 20 -0.98 26.29 -2.63
N ASP A 21 -2.14 26.05 -3.19
CA ASP A 21 -2.67 24.73 -3.46
C ASP A 21 -2.35 24.28 -4.90
N ALA A 22 -1.97 23.03 -5.07
CA ALA A 22 -1.76 22.46 -6.40
C ALA A 22 -3.10 22.28 -7.13
N VAL A 23 -3.05 22.30 -8.46
CA VAL A 23 -4.20 22.14 -9.35
C VAL A 23 -3.88 21.06 -10.38
N VAL A 24 -4.82 20.17 -10.66
CA VAL A 24 -4.76 19.25 -11.81
C VAL A 24 -5.77 19.71 -12.84
N ASN A 25 -5.31 19.94 -14.06
CA ASN A 25 -6.15 20.24 -15.22
C ASN A 25 -6.18 19.02 -16.15
N LEU A 26 -7.35 18.72 -16.65
CA LEU A 26 -7.61 17.66 -17.63
C LEU A 26 -7.86 18.26 -18.99
N TYR A 27 -7.18 17.74 -20.01
CA TYR A 27 -7.25 18.19 -21.41
C TYR A 27 -7.59 17.01 -22.33
N ASP A 28 -8.26 17.31 -23.43
CA ASP A 28 -8.37 16.39 -24.56
C ASP A 28 -7.08 16.39 -25.42
N ALA A 29 -7.03 15.51 -26.41
CA ALA A 29 -5.91 15.39 -27.35
C ALA A 29 -5.68 16.64 -28.22
N GLN A 30 -6.64 17.55 -28.29
CA GLN A 30 -6.57 18.83 -28.99
C GLN A 30 -6.09 19.98 -28.08
N GLY A 31 -5.85 19.71 -26.81
CA GLY A 31 -5.43 20.69 -25.82
C GLY A 31 -6.56 21.53 -25.22
N LYS A 32 -7.81 21.16 -25.46
CA LYS A 32 -8.96 21.81 -24.84
C LYS A 32 -9.10 21.36 -23.39
N GLU A 33 -9.18 22.30 -22.48
CA GLU A 33 -9.44 22.03 -21.05
C GLU A 33 -10.87 21.52 -20.86
N LEU A 34 -10.99 20.37 -20.17
CA LEU A 34 -12.26 19.70 -19.88
C LEU A 34 -12.69 19.89 -18.43
N ALA A 35 -11.75 19.81 -17.51
CA ALA A 35 -12.01 19.90 -16.07
C ALA A 35 -10.79 20.38 -15.30
N THR A 36 -11.06 21.01 -14.15
CA THR A 36 -10.05 21.48 -13.20
C THR A 36 -10.33 20.92 -11.82
N PHE A 37 -9.28 20.39 -11.17
CA PHE A 37 -9.33 19.81 -9.84
C PHE A 37 -8.43 20.61 -8.91
N PRO A 38 -8.98 21.53 -8.11
CA PRO A 38 -8.21 22.30 -7.15
C PRO A 38 -7.72 21.42 -6.00
N ARG A 39 -6.59 21.78 -5.39
CA ARG A 39 -5.99 21.11 -4.24
C ARG A 39 -5.63 19.64 -4.51
N ALA A 40 -5.40 19.28 -5.77
CA ALA A 40 -5.07 17.94 -6.19
C ALA A 40 -3.67 17.54 -5.70
N ASP A 41 -3.56 16.33 -5.15
CA ASP A 41 -2.29 15.74 -4.73
C ASP A 41 -1.83 14.64 -5.68
N ARG A 42 -2.62 13.60 -5.81
CA ARG A 42 -2.36 12.43 -6.66
C ARG A 42 -3.53 12.24 -7.63
N PHE A 43 -3.20 11.88 -8.85
CA PHE A 43 -4.22 11.59 -9.88
C PHE A 43 -3.79 10.39 -10.72
N LEU A 44 -4.77 9.59 -11.15
CA LEU A 44 -4.57 8.36 -11.92
C LEU A 44 -5.74 8.19 -12.90
N PHE A 45 -5.42 7.83 -14.14
CA PHE A 45 -6.44 7.35 -15.06
C PHE A 45 -6.84 5.91 -14.76
N SER A 46 -8.09 5.56 -15.04
CA SER A 46 -8.58 4.18 -14.96
C SER A 46 -8.07 3.34 -16.13
N ALA A 47 -8.18 2.01 -15.97
CA ALA A 47 -7.80 1.04 -17.01
C ALA A 47 -8.51 1.25 -18.33
N SER A 48 -9.81 1.54 -18.31
CA SER A 48 -10.61 1.87 -19.49
C SER A 48 -10.26 3.22 -20.11
N SER A 49 -9.57 4.09 -19.37
CA SER A 49 -9.41 5.51 -19.70
C SER A 49 -10.71 6.33 -19.72
N ASP A 50 -11.75 5.86 -19.01
CA ASP A 50 -13.05 6.55 -18.93
C ASP A 50 -13.20 7.35 -17.63
N TYR A 51 -12.28 7.18 -16.69
CA TYR A 51 -12.28 7.85 -15.39
C TYR A 51 -10.93 8.47 -15.07
N LEU A 52 -10.98 9.61 -14.38
CA LEU A 52 -9.84 10.21 -13.67
C LEU A 52 -10.13 10.19 -12.18
N VAL A 53 -9.25 9.53 -11.40
CA VAL A 53 -9.36 9.45 -9.94
C VAL A 53 -8.34 10.41 -9.33
N VAL A 54 -8.81 11.38 -8.55
CA VAL A 54 -8.00 12.46 -8.00
C VAL A 54 -8.14 12.50 -6.48
N SER A 55 -7.02 12.46 -5.74
CA SER A 55 -7.03 12.83 -4.33
C SER A 55 -6.85 14.32 -4.16
N GLN A 56 -7.69 14.94 -3.34
CA GLN A 56 -7.67 16.37 -3.04
C GLN A 56 -7.31 16.59 -1.57
N LYS A 57 -6.32 17.44 -1.32
CA LYS A 57 -5.97 17.89 0.04
C LYS A 57 -6.92 18.95 0.55
N PRO A 58 -7.06 19.11 1.87
CA PRO A 58 -7.65 20.29 2.46
C PRO A 58 -6.88 21.55 2.04
N GLY A 59 -7.54 22.68 1.90
CA GLY A 59 -6.89 23.95 1.54
C GLY A 59 -5.74 24.28 2.50
N LYS A 60 -4.58 24.61 1.94
CA LYS A 60 -3.36 24.90 2.70
C LYS A 60 -3.59 25.99 3.75
N MET A 61 -4.23 27.08 3.38
CA MET A 61 -4.53 28.19 4.31
C MET A 61 -5.38 27.75 5.50
N ILE A 62 -6.36 26.85 5.29
CA ILE A 62 -7.21 26.31 6.35
C ILE A 62 -6.37 25.45 7.32
N VAL A 63 -5.55 24.56 6.76
CA VAL A 63 -4.68 23.67 7.56
C VAL A 63 -3.69 24.49 8.36
N ASP A 64 -3.06 25.51 7.76
CA ASP A 64 -2.06 26.34 8.42
C ASP A 64 -2.69 27.20 9.54
N SER A 65 -3.87 27.77 9.30
CA SER A 65 -4.64 28.48 10.34
C SER A 65 -4.96 27.58 11.54
N LEU A 66 -5.37 26.31 11.28
CA LEU A 66 -5.67 25.34 12.34
C LEU A 66 -4.40 24.91 13.11
N LYS A 67 -3.26 24.80 12.42
CA LYS A 67 -1.96 24.51 13.06
C LYS A 67 -1.49 25.67 13.94
N ILE A 68 -1.63 26.91 13.48
CA ILE A 68 -1.34 28.14 14.27
C ILE A 68 -2.19 28.14 15.55
N LYS A 69 -3.46 27.75 15.45
CA LYS A 69 -4.37 27.60 16.59
C LYS A 69 -4.08 26.37 17.46
N LYS A 70 -2.98 25.63 17.19
CA LYS A 70 -2.58 24.40 17.90
C LYS A 70 -3.67 23.35 17.94
N THR A 71 -4.48 23.26 16.88
CA THR A 71 -5.51 22.23 16.74
C THR A 71 -4.87 20.85 16.73
N LYS A 72 -5.42 19.92 17.50
CA LYS A 72 -4.92 18.54 17.55
C LYS A 72 -4.96 17.89 16.17
N LYS A 73 -3.96 17.07 15.85
CA LYS A 73 -3.79 16.41 14.54
C LYS A 73 -5.02 15.58 14.12
N ASP A 74 -5.72 14.99 15.07
CA ASP A 74 -6.94 14.19 14.84
C ASP A 74 -8.15 15.04 14.43
N LYS A 75 -8.14 16.35 14.69
CA LYS A 75 -9.19 17.31 14.34
C LYS A 75 -8.90 18.12 13.06
N LEU A 76 -7.74 17.94 12.45
CA LEU A 76 -7.46 18.58 11.16
C LEU A 76 -8.36 17.98 10.07
N PRO A 77 -8.75 18.72 9.03
CA PRO A 77 -9.49 18.14 7.91
C PRO A 77 -8.68 17.04 7.21
N MET A 78 -9.37 16.12 6.57
CA MET A 78 -8.79 15.01 5.82
C MET A 78 -8.91 15.24 4.32
N ASP A 79 -8.18 14.45 3.56
CA ASP A 79 -8.25 14.46 2.12
C ASP A 79 -9.62 13.98 1.62
N ALA A 80 -9.93 14.26 0.35
CA ALA A 80 -11.07 13.72 -0.35
C ALA A 80 -10.61 12.93 -1.58
N LEU A 81 -11.41 11.97 -2.03
CA LEU A 81 -11.20 11.27 -3.29
C LEU A 81 -12.30 11.72 -4.26
N VAL A 82 -11.90 12.15 -5.44
CA VAL A 82 -12.79 12.50 -6.53
C VAL A 82 -12.67 11.44 -7.62
N ILE A 83 -13.76 10.80 -7.96
CA ILE A 83 -13.89 9.94 -9.12
C ILE A 83 -14.64 10.74 -10.18
N TYR A 84 -13.95 11.06 -11.25
CA TYR A 84 -14.49 11.86 -12.36
C TYR A 84 -14.63 11.02 -13.60
N SER A 85 -15.88 10.84 -14.05
CA SER A 85 -16.16 10.27 -15.37
C SER A 85 -15.81 11.27 -16.45
N LEU A 86 -15.13 10.84 -17.51
CA LEU A 86 -14.82 11.72 -18.66
C LEU A 86 -16.06 12.10 -19.46
N LEU A 87 -17.23 11.54 -19.11
CA LEU A 87 -18.54 12.00 -19.60
C LEU A 87 -19.11 13.18 -18.76
N GLY A 88 -18.45 13.57 -17.67
CA GLY A 88 -18.79 14.74 -16.87
C GLY A 88 -19.34 14.46 -15.47
N ASP A 89 -19.66 13.21 -15.12
CA ASP A 89 -20.13 12.85 -13.80
C ASP A 89 -19.02 12.87 -12.76
N ARG A 90 -19.37 13.26 -11.53
CA ARG A 90 -18.41 13.39 -10.45
C ARG A 90 -18.94 12.82 -9.14
N GLU A 91 -18.22 11.86 -8.57
CA GLU A 91 -18.42 11.37 -7.21
C GLU A 91 -17.31 11.93 -6.31
N VAL A 92 -17.68 12.39 -5.09
CA VAL A 92 -16.73 12.87 -4.08
C VAL A 92 -16.86 12.04 -2.83
N ILE A 93 -15.76 11.46 -2.38
CA ILE A 93 -15.65 10.65 -1.16
C ILE A 93 -14.83 11.43 -0.15
N ASP A 94 -15.48 11.95 0.88
CA ASP A 94 -14.84 12.72 1.94
C ASP A 94 -14.08 11.86 2.94
N SER A 95 -13.16 12.50 3.67
CA SER A 95 -12.39 11.91 4.77
C SER A 95 -11.54 10.73 4.32
N LEU A 96 -10.92 10.84 3.16
CA LEU A 96 -10.02 9.83 2.61
C LEU A 96 -8.79 9.64 3.51
N LYS A 97 -8.48 8.38 3.84
CA LYS A 97 -7.25 7.99 4.52
C LYS A 97 -6.20 7.50 3.53
N THR A 98 -6.59 6.61 2.65
CA THR A 98 -5.75 6.05 1.57
C THR A 98 -6.62 5.43 0.49
N PHE A 99 -6.07 5.30 -0.72
CA PHE A 99 -6.72 4.59 -1.81
C PHE A 99 -5.72 3.86 -2.71
N LYS A 100 -6.23 2.88 -3.43
CA LYS A 100 -5.56 2.16 -4.51
C LYS A 100 -6.51 2.04 -5.69
N LEU A 101 -5.99 2.27 -6.88
CA LEU A 101 -6.68 2.03 -8.13
C LEU A 101 -6.13 0.74 -8.75
N ALA A 102 -6.99 -0.12 -9.27
CA ALA A 102 -6.55 -1.28 -10.02
C ALA A 102 -6.01 -0.86 -11.38
N GLU A 103 -4.97 -1.54 -11.86
CA GLU A 103 -4.26 -1.12 -13.08
C GLU A 103 -4.95 -1.59 -14.37
N LYS A 104 -5.66 -2.71 -14.33
CA LYS A 104 -6.24 -3.35 -15.53
C LYS A 104 -7.76 -3.55 -15.47
N VAL A 105 -8.38 -3.13 -14.39
CA VAL A 105 -9.84 -3.12 -14.23
C VAL A 105 -10.29 -1.83 -13.57
N ASP A 106 -11.51 -1.39 -13.84
CA ASP A 106 -12.05 -0.13 -13.34
C ASP A 106 -12.60 -0.26 -11.91
N TRP A 107 -11.69 -0.57 -10.96
CA TRP A 107 -12.00 -0.72 -9.56
C TRP A 107 -11.12 0.15 -8.68
N VAL A 108 -11.70 0.69 -7.63
CA VAL A 108 -11.00 1.45 -6.60
C VAL A 108 -11.25 0.84 -5.23
N ALA A 109 -10.18 0.80 -4.44
CA ALA A 109 -10.22 0.40 -3.03
C ALA A 109 -9.75 1.59 -2.17
N PHE A 110 -10.48 1.92 -1.11
CA PHE A 110 -10.15 3.05 -0.25
C PHE A 110 -10.59 2.86 1.20
N GLN A 111 -9.94 3.58 2.09
CA GLN A 111 -10.31 3.69 3.50
C GLN A 111 -10.69 5.13 3.83
N LYS A 112 -11.68 5.30 4.71
CA LYS A 112 -12.17 6.60 5.21
C LYS A 112 -11.83 6.77 6.68
N GLY A 113 -11.77 8.05 7.12
CA GLY A 113 -11.62 8.38 8.52
C GLY A 113 -10.26 8.02 9.12
N ARG A 114 -9.89 8.67 10.22
CA ARG A 114 -8.61 8.42 10.89
C ARG A 114 -8.61 7.16 11.75
N LYS A 115 -9.75 6.88 12.37
CA LYS A 115 -9.93 5.75 13.30
C LYS A 115 -10.63 4.58 12.65
N ASP A 116 -11.44 4.85 11.63
CA ASP A 116 -12.09 3.82 10.84
C ASP A 116 -11.07 3.16 9.92
N SER A 117 -10.99 1.85 10.01
CA SER A 117 -10.12 1.02 9.19
C SER A 117 -10.93 0.15 8.23
N THR A 118 -12.19 0.47 8.01
CA THR A 118 -13.04 -0.22 7.04
C THR A 118 -12.50 0.04 5.64
N LEU A 119 -12.27 -1.03 4.91
CA LEU A 119 -11.93 -1.02 3.50
C LEU A 119 -13.21 -1.03 2.69
N TYR A 120 -13.32 -0.12 1.75
CA TYR A 120 -14.36 -0.05 0.75
C TYR A 120 -13.76 -0.37 -0.61
N VAL A 121 -14.39 -1.27 -1.36
CA VAL A 121 -13.97 -1.66 -2.71
C VAL A 121 -15.15 -1.54 -3.64
N GLN A 122 -15.06 -0.73 -4.68
CA GLN A 122 -16.15 -0.46 -5.60
C GLN A 122 -15.67 -0.28 -7.04
N PRO A 123 -16.54 -0.58 -8.02
CA PRO A 123 -16.26 -0.22 -9.40
C PRO A 123 -16.32 1.30 -9.59
N LEU A 124 -15.67 1.82 -10.62
CA LEU A 124 -15.68 3.25 -10.96
C LEU A 124 -16.97 3.67 -11.68
N ASN A 125 -17.69 2.73 -12.26
CA ASN A 125 -18.98 3.01 -12.89
C ASN A 125 -20.04 3.25 -11.80
N ALA A 126 -21.00 4.15 -12.05
CA ALA A 126 -22.01 4.58 -11.11
C ALA A 126 -22.98 3.50 -10.59
N ASN A 127 -22.87 2.25 -11.05
CA ASN A 127 -23.66 1.12 -10.55
C ASN A 127 -23.08 0.60 -9.23
N LEU A 128 -23.29 1.36 -8.15
CA LEU A 128 -22.83 1.08 -6.79
C LEU A 128 -23.46 -0.17 -6.13
N SER A 129 -24.25 -0.96 -6.84
CA SER A 129 -24.83 -2.20 -6.31
C SER A 129 -23.79 -3.27 -5.95
N THR A 130 -22.56 -3.12 -6.41
CA THR A 130 -21.45 -4.05 -6.17
C THR A 130 -20.34 -3.40 -5.35
N ARG A 131 -20.65 -2.96 -4.15
CA ARG A 131 -19.65 -2.45 -3.21
C ARG A 131 -19.33 -3.51 -2.17
N TYR A 132 -18.03 -3.78 -1.98
CA TYR A 132 -17.58 -4.68 -0.93
C TYR A 132 -17.02 -3.86 0.24
N GLU A 133 -17.25 -4.37 1.44
CA GLU A 133 -16.73 -3.77 2.67
C GLU A 133 -16.02 -4.84 3.50
N ALA A 134 -14.92 -4.45 4.13
CA ALA A 134 -14.19 -5.29 5.08
C ALA A 134 -13.76 -4.44 6.28
N PRO A 135 -14.07 -4.86 7.52
CA PRO A 135 -13.73 -4.11 8.72
C PRO A 135 -12.28 -4.28 9.13
N ALA A 136 -11.77 -3.34 9.92
CA ALA A 136 -10.47 -3.41 10.60
C ALA A 136 -9.27 -3.75 9.72
N VAL A 137 -9.26 -3.28 8.47
CA VAL A 137 -8.20 -3.56 7.50
C VAL A 137 -6.95 -2.73 7.76
N LYS A 138 -5.81 -3.41 7.85
CA LYS A 138 -4.48 -2.81 8.11
C LYS A 138 -3.73 -2.50 6.82
N ALA A 139 -3.86 -3.35 5.80
CA ALA A 139 -3.21 -3.19 4.51
C ALA A 139 -4.02 -3.87 3.40
N PHE A 140 -3.91 -3.35 2.19
CA PHE A 140 -4.55 -3.92 1.01
C PHE A 140 -3.81 -3.48 -0.26
N ASN A 141 -3.89 -4.28 -1.31
CA ASN A 141 -3.43 -3.92 -2.64
C ASN A 141 -4.11 -4.78 -3.72
N PHE A 142 -4.21 -4.24 -4.92
CA PHE A 142 -4.62 -5.00 -6.10
C PHE A 142 -3.46 -5.81 -6.69
N ALA A 143 -3.79 -6.87 -7.40
CA ALA A 143 -2.88 -7.50 -8.34
C ALA A 143 -2.67 -6.58 -9.56
N GLU A 144 -1.54 -6.75 -10.26
CA GLU A 144 -1.15 -5.86 -11.36
C GLU A 144 -2.07 -6.00 -12.57
N LYS A 145 -2.40 -7.24 -12.97
CA LYS A 145 -3.13 -7.50 -14.22
C LYS A 145 -4.57 -8.00 -14.05
N SER A 146 -5.09 -8.04 -12.84
CA SER A 146 -6.45 -8.54 -12.59
C SER A 146 -7.19 -7.74 -11.53
N GLY A 147 -8.48 -8.02 -11.36
CA GLY A 147 -9.31 -7.47 -10.28
C GLY A 147 -9.13 -8.18 -8.93
N MET A 148 -8.08 -8.99 -8.77
CA MET A 148 -7.79 -9.63 -7.49
C MET A 148 -7.22 -8.61 -6.50
N LEU A 149 -7.74 -8.60 -5.28
CA LEU A 149 -7.31 -7.72 -4.21
C LEU A 149 -7.03 -8.55 -2.96
N TYR A 150 -5.85 -8.37 -2.35
CA TYR A 150 -5.66 -8.87 -1.00
C TYR A 150 -5.93 -7.79 0.03
N TYR A 151 -6.40 -8.20 1.20
CA TYR A 151 -6.43 -7.34 2.38
C TYR A 151 -6.08 -8.12 3.65
N ILE A 152 -5.46 -7.42 4.60
CA ILE A 152 -5.09 -7.93 5.92
C ILE A 152 -6.00 -7.26 6.92
N THR A 153 -6.81 -8.05 7.63
CA THR A 153 -7.70 -7.54 8.67
C THR A 153 -7.31 -8.02 10.06
N ALA A 154 -7.59 -7.18 11.07
CA ALA A 154 -7.57 -7.60 12.47
C ALA A 154 -8.82 -8.43 12.83
N GLY A 155 -9.75 -8.53 11.88
CA GLY A 155 -11.07 -9.12 12.10
C GLY A 155 -11.98 -8.20 12.92
N ASP A 156 -13.24 -8.56 12.96
CA ASP A 156 -14.16 -8.09 13.97
C ASP A 156 -14.65 -9.28 14.79
N LYS A 157 -15.27 -8.99 15.94
CA LYS A 157 -15.73 -10.06 16.84
C LYS A 157 -16.95 -10.81 16.33
N ALA A 158 -17.57 -10.34 15.25
CA ALA A 158 -18.86 -10.83 14.79
C ALA A 158 -18.78 -11.62 13.47
N GLU A 159 -17.99 -11.19 12.49
CA GLU A 159 -18.12 -11.70 11.12
C GLU A 159 -16.80 -12.15 10.46
N GLU A 160 -15.69 -11.43 10.65
CA GLU A 160 -14.42 -11.77 9.99
C GLU A 160 -13.32 -12.15 10.99
N LYS A 161 -12.71 -13.31 10.78
CA LYS A 161 -11.53 -13.72 11.54
C LYS A 161 -10.32 -12.87 11.17
N PRO A 162 -9.37 -12.62 12.11
CA PRO A 162 -8.14 -11.95 11.75
C PRO A 162 -7.32 -12.77 10.76
N GLY A 163 -6.77 -12.12 9.75
CA GLY A 163 -5.99 -12.82 8.74
C GLY A 163 -5.79 -12.06 7.44
N LEU A 164 -5.24 -12.78 6.48
CA LEU A 164 -5.07 -12.35 5.10
C LEU A 164 -6.17 -12.96 4.23
N TYR A 165 -6.90 -12.11 3.55
CA TYR A 165 -7.99 -12.45 2.65
C TYR A 165 -7.65 -12.09 1.21
N LEU A 166 -8.27 -12.80 0.30
CA LEU A 166 -8.29 -12.53 -1.12
C LEU A 166 -9.74 -12.25 -1.55
N LEU A 167 -9.95 -11.15 -2.25
CA LEU A 167 -11.21 -10.76 -2.85
C LEU A 167 -11.07 -10.75 -4.38
N ASN A 168 -11.90 -11.50 -5.06
CA ASN A 168 -12.12 -11.36 -6.49
C ASN A 168 -13.22 -10.31 -6.70
N THR A 169 -12.88 -9.14 -7.26
CA THR A 169 -13.82 -8.04 -7.40
C THR A 169 -14.90 -8.30 -8.44
N GLU A 170 -14.65 -9.17 -9.42
CA GLU A 170 -15.61 -9.52 -10.47
C GLU A 170 -16.71 -10.47 -9.97
N THR A 171 -16.31 -11.46 -9.17
CA THR A 171 -17.23 -12.49 -8.66
C THR A 171 -17.74 -12.19 -7.26
N GLY A 172 -17.10 -11.29 -6.52
CA GLY A 172 -17.39 -10.99 -5.11
C GLY A 172 -16.93 -12.06 -4.13
N VAL A 173 -16.25 -13.09 -4.59
CA VAL A 173 -15.80 -14.19 -3.72
C VAL A 173 -14.67 -13.71 -2.82
N LYS A 174 -14.88 -13.84 -1.51
CA LYS A 174 -13.86 -13.63 -0.46
C LYS A 174 -13.33 -14.97 0.01
N THR A 175 -12.03 -15.13 0.01
CA THR A 175 -11.34 -16.35 0.48
C THR A 175 -10.36 -16.00 1.58
N LEU A 176 -10.45 -16.71 2.71
CA LEU A 176 -9.46 -16.62 3.79
C LEU A 176 -8.21 -17.43 3.37
N ILE A 177 -7.13 -16.71 3.09
CA ILE A 177 -5.86 -17.28 2.64
C ILE A 177 -5.02 -17.80 3.82
N LYS A 178 -4.96 -16.98 4.88
CA LYS A 178 -4.23 -17.34 6.10
C LYS A 178 -4.91 -16.72 7.31
N GLU A 179 -5.42 -17.56 8.21
CA GLU A 179 -5.92 -17.13 9.52
C GLU A 179 -4.76 -16.79 10.46
N GLY A 180 -4.90 -15.72 11.23
CA GLY A 180 -4.01 -15.35 12.32
C GLY A 180 -3.87 -13.85 12.49
N ASP A 181 -3.70 -13.41 13.75
CA ASP A 181 -3.46 -12.01 14.13
C ASP A 181 -1.95 -11.69 14.22
N GLY A 182 -1.13 -12.41 13.48
CA GLY A 182 0.32 -12.19 13.41
C GLY A 182 0.70 -11.01 12.52
N VAL A 183 1.99 -10.93 12.21
CA VAL A 183 2.56 -9.91 11.34
C VAL A 183 2.72 -10.49 9.94
N PHE A 184 2.06 -9.85 8.98
CA PHE A 184 2.22 -10.10 7.55
C PHE A 184 3.15 -9.06 6.95
N LYS A 185 4.12 -9.49 6.14
CA LYS A 185 5.08 -8.61 5.45
C LYS A 185 5.25 -9.05 4.00
N GLN A 186 5.67 -8.14 3.14
CA GLN A 186 6.05 -8.42 1.75
C GLN A 186 4.96 -9.19 0.98
N VAL A 187 3.67 -8.90 1.21
CA VAL A 187 2.59 -9.55 0.47
C VAL A 187 2.67 -9.16 -0.99
N THR A 188 2.82 -10.14 -1.88
CA THR A 188 2.99 -9.92 -3.31
C THR A 188 2.19 -10.92 -4.13
N PHE A 189 1.62 -10.46 -5.23
CA PHE A 189 1.04 -11.28 -6.27
C PHE A 189 2.07 -11.63 -7.35
N ASP A 190 1.79 -12.69 -8.10
CA ASP A 190 2.29 -12.81 -9.46
C ASP A 190 1.56 -11.81 -10.40
N GLU A 191 2.00 -11.69 -11.64
CA GLU A 191 1.44 -10.70 -12.58
C GLU A 191 -0.07 -10.84 -12.79
N ASP A 192 -0.57 -12.07 -12.86
CA ASP A 192 -1.97 -12.37 -13.17
C ASP A 192 -2.86 -12.39 -11.93
N GLY A 193 -2.27 -12.34 -10.73
CA GLY A 193 -3.00 -12.40 -9.46
C GLY A 193 -3.50 -13.80 -9.07
N ALA A 194 -2.99 -14.84 -9.74
CA ALA A 194 -3.35 -16.22 -9.46
C ALA A 194 -2.63 -16.77 -8.22
N ASN A 195 -1.41 -16.32 -7.99
CA ASN A 195 -0.60 -16.74 -6.85
C ASN A 195 -0.30 -15.56 -5.93
N LEU A 196 -0.31 -15.82 -4.63
CA LEU A 196 -0.04 -14.84 -3.58
C LEU A 196 1.02 -15.38 -2.63
N ALA A 197 2.14 -14.69 -2.50
CA ALA A 197 3.19 -15.02 -1.55
C ALA A 197 3.33 -13.95 -0.48
N PHE A 198 3.71 -14.35 0.72
CA PHE A 198 3.90 -13.42 1.84
C PHE A 198 4.79 -14.01 2.92
N LEU A 199 5.37 -13.13 3.72
CA LEU A 199 6.05 -13.51 4.95
C LEU A 199 5.08 -13.38 6.12
N TYR A 200 5.08 -14.37 7.00
CA TYR A 200 4.21 -14.39 8.18
C TYR A 200 4.99 -14.76 9.44
N CYS A 201 4.61 -14.11 10.53
CA CYS A 201 5.08 -14.44 11.88
C CYS A 201 3.93 -14.32 12.88
N ALA A 202 3.69 -15.38 13.64
CA ALA A 202 2.68 -15.38 14.69
C ALA A 202 3.08 -14.53 15.92
N GLN A 203 4.38 -14.35 16.16
CA GLN A 203 4.93 -13.69 17.34
C GLN A 203 5.19 -12.20 17.06
N LYS A 204 4.27 -11.31 17.40
CA LYS A 204 4.37 -9.87 17.11
C LYS A 204 5.67 -9.18 17.59
N ASN A 205 6.21 -9.61 18.72
CA ASN A 205 7.35 -8.94 19.36
C ASN A 205 8.74 -9.47 18.93
N SER A 206 8.80 -10.53 18.16
CA SER A 206 10.06 -11.19 17.77
C SER A 206 10.07 -11.61 16.30
N CYS A 207 9.29 -10.94 15.45
CA CYS A 207 9.08 -11.35 14.07
C CYS A 207 10.36 -11.33 13.21
N TYR A 208 11.29 -10.44 13.50
CA TYR A 208 12.58 -10.37 12.80
C TYR A 208 13.40 -11.68 12.85
N LYS A 209 13.07 -12.57 13.82
CA LYS A 209 13.71 -13.89 13.97
C LYS A 209 12.85 -15.06 13.55
N ALA A 210 11.57 -14.85 13.26
CA ALA A 210 10.57 -15.90 13.17
C ALA A 210 9.70 -15.84 11.91
N MET A 211 10.15 -15.09 10.88
CA MET A 211 9.44 -15.06 9.62
C MET A 211 9.50 -16.40 8.92
N SER A 212 8.37 -16.82 8.37
CA SER A 212 8.24 -17.92 7.44
C SER A 212 7.61 -17.47 6.13
N LEU A 213 7.90 -18.16 5.05
CA LEU A 213 7.40 -17.88 3.71
C LEU A 213 6.19 -18.75 3.41
N TRP A 214 5.10 -18.13 3.02
CA TRP A 214 3.83 -18.75 2.70
C TRP A 214 3.45 -18.49 1.24
N LEU A 215 2.80 -19.47 0.63
CA LEU A 215 2.32 -19.42 -0.75
C LEU A 215 0.87 -19.90 -0.83
N SER A 216 0.03 -19.09 -1.45
CA SER A 216 -1.31 -19.44 -1.91
C SER A 216 -1.30 -19.55 -3.42
N GLN A 217 -1.84 -20.61 -3.97
CA GLN A 217 -1.95 -20.83 -5.40
C GLN A 217 -3.43 -20.89 -5.78
N GLN A 218 -3.80 -20.17 -6.83
CA GLN A 218 -5.16 -20.11 -7.38
C GLN A 218 -6.24 -19.79 -6.32
N GLY A 219 -5.90 -18.94 -5.36
CA GLY A 219 -6.81 -18.54 -4.28
C GLY A 219 -7.06 -19.61 -3.21
N ALA A 220 -6.35 -20.74 -3.24
CA ALA A 220 -6.43 -21.74 -2.18
C ALA A 220 -5.80 -21.24 -0.87
N PRO A 221 -6.17 -21.79 0.30
CA PRO A 221 -5.50 -21.49 1.56
C PRO A 221 -3.98 -21.66 1.45
N ALA A 222 -3.23 -20.73 2.04
CA ALA A 222 -1.78 -20.72 1.92
C ALA A 222 -1.12 -21.86 2.67
N THR A 223 -0.05 -22.38 2.10
CA THR A 223 0.85 -23.36 2.72
C THR A 223 2.19 -22.74 3.06
N GLU A 224 2.83 -23.20 4.11
CA GLU A 224 4.17 -22.77 4.50
C GLU A 224 5.19 -23.47 3.60
N VAL A 225 5.90 -22.70 2.77
CA VAL A 225 6.89 -23.24 1.81
C VAL A 225 8.32 -23.17 2.34
N VAL A 226 8.62 -22.20 3.19
CA VAL A 226 9.90 -22.13 3.91
C VAL A 226 9.61 -21.79 5.37
N ALA A 227 9.78 -22.79 6.22
CA ALA A 227 9.63 -22.63 7.65
C ALA A 227 10.85 -21.92 8.27
N ARG A 228 10.66 -21.36 9.46
CA ARG A 228 11.77 -20.89 10.28
C ARG A 228 12.76 -22.04 10.53
N GLY A 229 14.06 -21.75 10.36
CA GLY A 229 15.11 -22.75 10.60
C GLY A 229 15.16 -23.86 9.55
N ASN A 230 14.59 -23.62 8.36
CA ASN A 230 14.68 -24.54 7.24
C ASN A 230 16.15 -24.86 6.93
N GLN A 231 16.47 -26.17 6.81
CA GLN A 231 17.83 -26.66 6.59
C GLN A 231 18.45 -26.22 5.27
N ALA A 232 17.63 -25.77 4.30
CA ALA A 232 18.11 -25.21 3.05
C ALA A 232 18.71 -23.80 3.20
N LEU A 233 18.46 -23.12 4.34
CA LEU A 233 19.08 -21.85 4.65
C LEU A 233 20.47 -22.07 5.27
N PRO A 234 21.45 -21.21 5.02
CA PRO A 234 22.75 -21.27 5.68
C PRO A 234 22.58 -21.22 7.20
N LYS A 235 23.45 -21.93 7.94
CA LYS A 235 23.40 -21.96 9.41
C LYS A 235 23.47 -20.53 9.98
N GLY A 236 22.54 -20.19 10.85
CA GLY A 236 22.45 -18.85 11.47
C GLY A 236 21.83 -17.79 10.57
N TRP A 237 21.23 -18.19 9.44
CA TRP A 237 20.47 -17.29 8.57
C TRP A 237 18.98 -17.46 8.73
N VAL A 238 18.25 -16.36 8.51
CA VAL A 238 16.78 -16.29 8.58
C VAL A 238 16.22 -15.63 7.31
N ILE A 239 14.92 -15.81 7.10
CA ILE A 239 14.21 -15.05 6.07
C ILE A 239 14.16 -13.58 6.49
N SER A 240 14.63 -12.68 5.62
CA SER A 240 14.69 -11.25 5.88
C SER A 240 13.35 -10.57 5.52
N GLU A 241 12.79 -9.81 6.45
CA GLU A 241 11.63 -8.96 6.18
C GLU A 241 11.96 -7.72 5.30
N HIS A 242 13.24 -7.40 5.16
CA HIS A 242 13.74 -6.26 4.37
C HIS A 242 14.10 -6.66 2.93
N GLY A 243 14.28 -7.95 2.66
CA GLY A 243 14.53 -8.45 1.32
C GLY A 243 13.24 -8.47 0.49
N LYS A 244 13.32 -8.05 -0.77
CA LYS A 244 12.15 -8.04 -1.67
C LYS A 244 11.66 -9.46 -1.94
N LEU A 245 10.37 -9.71 -1.71
CA LEU A 245 9.67 -10.92 -2.12
C LEU A 245 9.05 -10.68 -3.51
N GLN A 246 9.40 -11.51 -4.48
CA GLN A 246 8.97 -11.29 -5.86
C GLN A 246 8.87 -12.58 -6.64
N PHE A 247 7.79 -12.72 -7.41
CA PHE A 247 7.68 -13.76 -8.43
C PHE A 247 8.52 -13.42 -9.68
N SER A 248 8.98 -14.47 -10.38
CA SER A 248 9.44 -14.30 -11.75
C SER A 248 8.25 -13.98 -12.66
N LYS A 249 8.52 -13.39 -13.82
CA LYS A 249 7.47 -13.02 -14.79
C LYS A 249 6.58 -14.21 -15.21
N SER A 250 7.14 -15.42 -15.25
CA SER A 250 6.40 -16.65 -15.56
C SER A 250 5.75 -17.30 -14.33
N ALA A 251 5.79 -16.68 -13.16
CA ALA A 251 5.35 -17.22 -11.87
C ALA A 251 5.98 -18.57 -11.46
N SER A 252 6.98 -19.07 -12.23
CA SER A 252 7.62 -20.37 -11.98
C SER A 252 8.65 -20.35 -10.87
N ARG A 253 9.08 -19.15 -10.44
CA ARG A 253 10.07 -18.95 -9.37
C ARG A 253 9.61 -17.85 -8.42
N LEU A 254 9.93 -18.03 -7.16
CA LEU A 254 9.71 -17.03 -6.10
C LEU A 254 11.08 -16.67 -5.49
N PHE A 255 11.43 -15.39 -5.52
CA PHE A 255 12.64 -14.86 -4.94
C PHE A 255 12.34 -14.20 -3.60
N PHE A 256 13.18 -14.44 -2.61
CA PHE A 256 13.06 -13.82 -1.29
C PHE A 256 14.43 -13.52 -0.71
N GLY A 257 14.49 -12.56 0.19
CA GLY A 257 15.73 -12.17 0.86
C GLY A 257 16.01 -13.02 2.09
N THR A 258 17.29 -13.29 2.33
CA THR A 258 17.79 -13.90 3.56
C THR A 258 18.88 -13.03 4.17
N SER A 259 19.03 -13.10 5.49
CA SER A 259 20.09 -12.39 6.21
C SER A 259 20.59 -13.21 7.39
N PRO A 260 21.80 -12.95 7.89
CA PRO A 260 22.20 -13.47 9.19
C PRO A 260 21.15 -13.13 10.25
N GLU A 261 20.94 -14.02 11.21
CA GLU A 261 20.00 -13.78 12.30
C GLU A 261 20.41 -12.50 13.05
N PRO A 262 19.52 -11.48 13.15
CA PRO A 262 19.84 -10.24 13.83
C PRO A 262 20.20 -10.48 15.30
N ARG A 263 21.28 -9.87 15.75
CA ARG A 263 21.66 -9.92 17.15
C ARG A 263 20.58 -9.22 18.00
N GLN A 264 20.24 -9.84 19.11
CA GLN A 264 19.31 -9.24 20.06
C GLN A 264 19.93 -7.95 20.60
N LYS A 265 19.20 -6.83 20.54
CA LYS A 265 19.63 -5.60 21.21
C LYS A 265 19.76 -5.91 22.71
N ASP A 266 20.89 -5.60 23.29
CA ASP A 266 21.06 -5.68 24.75
C ASP A 266 20.16 -4.63 25.39
N THR A 267 19.07 -5.08 26.02
CA THR A 267 18.12 -4.22 26.72
C THR A 267 18.45 -4.01 28.19
N LEU A 268 19.52 -4.67 28.68
CA LEU A 268 19.98 -4.56 30.07
C LEU A 268 20.86 -3.33 30.27
N GLN A 269 21.39 -2.73 29.21
CA GLN A 269 22.16 -1.49 29.29
C GLN A 269 21.34 -0.31 28.73
N LEU A 270 21.31 0.77 29.51
CA LEU A 270 20.79 2.05 29.06
C LEU A 270 21.57 2.51 27.81
N ALA A 271 20.88 3.13 26.85
CA ALA A 271 21.51 3.59 25.60
C ALA A 271 22.69 4.54 25.84
N GLU A 272 22.61 5.38 26.89
CA GLU A 272 23.63 6.31 27.33
C GLU A 272 24.91 5.62 27.91
N ASN A 273 24.78 4.38 28.38
CA ASN A 273 25.88 3.60 28.95
C ASN A 273 26.52 2.65 27.91
N ARG A 274 26.05 2.64 26.68
CA ARG A 274 26.63 1.83 25.63
C ARG A 274 27.83 2.54 25.04
N PRO A 275 28.99 1.87 24.93
CA PRO A 275 30.13 2.47 24.25
C PRO A 275 29.74 2.72 22.78
N ASN A 276 29.78 3.97 22.40
CA ASN A 276 29.55 4.39 21.00
C ASN A 276 30.93 4.57 20.34
N VAL A 277 31.56 3.45 20.02
CA VAL A 277 32.83 3.46 19.30
C VAL A 277 32.55 3.22 17.83
N GLN A 278 32.90 4.19 17.00
CA GLN A 278 32.88 4.08 15.56
C GLN A 278 34.33 3.97 15.08
N VAL A 279 34.64 2.90 14.36
CA VAL A 279 35.95 2.72 13.73
C VAL A 279 35.75 2.86 12.22
N TRP A 280 36.41 3.84 11.65
CA TRP A 280 36.37 4.08 10.20
C TRP A 280 37.77 4.25 9.66
N SER A 281 37.95 3.80 8.42
CA SER A 281 39.22 3.92 7.74
C SER A 281 39.28 5.22 6.95
N TRP A 282 40.46 5.81 6.84
CA TRP A 282 40.69 7.03 6.08
C TRP A 282 40.49 6.86 4.57
N ASP A 283 40.57 5.63 4.07
CA ASP A 283 40.42 5.26 2.64
C ASP A 283 38.98 4.81 2.29
N GLU A 284 38.03 4.91 3.22
CA GLU A 284 36.63 4.59 2.94
C GLU A 284 36.02 5.59 1.95
N PRO A 285 35.39 5.10 0.84
CA PRO A 285 34.87 5.96 -0.23
C PRO A 285 33.63 6.77 0.20
N VAL A 286 32.98 6.41 1.30
CA VAL A 286 31.76 7.06 1.80
C VAL A 286 32.01 7.60 3.19
N GLN A 287 31.71 8.89 3.41
CA GLN A 287 31.82 9.54 4.70
C GLN A 287 30.97 8.84 5.77
N TYR A 288 31.47 8.73 6.99
CA TYR A 288 30.80 8.03 8.10
C TYR A 288 29.39 8.55 8.39
N THR A 289 29.15 9.84 8.28
CA THR A 289 27.83 10.45 8.46
C THR A 289 26.81 9.96 7.43
N VAL A 290 27.26 9.72 6.19
CA VAL A 290 26.43 9.14 5.14
C VAL A 290 26.21 7.65 5.36
N GLN A 291 27.24 6.95 5.86
CA GLN A 291 27.12 5.53 6.22
C GLN A 291 26.12 5.34 7.37
N ASP A 292 26.17 6.19 8.40
CA ASP A 292 25.22 6.15 9.53
C ASP A 292 23.80 6.47 9.08
N TYR A 293 23.61 7.45 8.21
CA TYR A 293 22.30 7.78 7.61
C TYR A 293 21.72 6.60 6.82
N ASN A 294 22.54 5.84 6.12
CA ASN A 294 22.11 4.69 5.32
C ASN A 294 21.93 3.39 6.15
N LYS A 295 22.26 3.39 7.44
CA LYS A 295 22.03 2.25 8.35
C LYS A 295 20.63 2.22 8.97
N GLU A 296 19.90 3.32 8.92
CA GLU A 296 18.50 3.44 9.38
C GLU A 296 17.51 3.06 8.26
#